data_6698ebfebd5291f874f9d6c0ef2e6a0f
#
_entry.id   6698ebfebd5291f874f9d6c0ef2e6a0f
#
_cell.length_a   1.000
_cell.length_b   1.000
_cell.length_c   1.000
_cell.angle_alpha   90.00
_cell.angle_beta   90.00
_cell.angle_gamma   90.00
#
_symmetry.space_group_name_H-M   'P 1'
#
loop_
_entity.id
_entity.type
_entity.pdbx_description
1 polymer ?
#
loop_
_entity_poly.entity_id
_entity_poly.type
_entity_poly.pdbx_seq_one_letter_code
_entity_poly.pdbx_strand_id
1 'polypeptide(L)'
;MIELQDVVVAYGDRVILDHVDLTIEDGETLVVLGGSGAGKSTILRLIIGLQRPNSGRILVDGVDVVGLSEDEFNKVREKMGMVFQYSALFDSMTVAENVAFGLRQHTELTNTQIKEIVQENWIWWSCLIRATTCRVNCPGA
;
A
#
# COMPACT_ATOMS: atom_id res chain seq x y z
N MET A 1 14.13 -5.99 -0.18
CA MET A 1 14.36 -6.27 1.27
C MET A 1 13.84 -5.11 2.10
N ILE A 2 13.19 -5.38 3.26
CA ILE A 2 12.70 -4.35 4.21
C ILE A 2 13.27 -4.65 5.60
N GLU A 3 13.79 -3.62 6.28
CA GLU A 3 14.34 -3.75 7.62
C GLU A 3 13.78 -2.67 8.55
N LEU A 4 13.34 -3.08 9.73
CA LEU A 4 13.07 -2.21 10.87
C LEU A 4 14.22 -2.42 11.87
N GLN A 5 14.83 -1.33 12.33
CA GLN A 5 15.98 -1.37 13.24
C GLN A 5 15.66 -0.49 14.46
N ASP A 6 15.53 -1.12 15.62
CA ASP A 6 15.30 -0.47 16.90
C ASP A 6 14.08 0.47 16.89
N VAL A 7 12.99 0.05 16.23
CA VAL A 7 11.83 0.91 15.96
C VAL A 7 10.93 1.03 17.18
N VAL A 8 10.69 2.26 17.59
CA VAL A 8 9.76 2.61 18.68
C VAL A 8 8.60 3.44 18.15
N VAL A 9 7.38 3.06 18.53
CA VAL A 9 6.16 3.86 18.29
C VAL A 9 5.36 3.97 19.55
N ALA A 10 5.10 5.20 19.97
CA ALA A 10 4.28 5.50 21.13
C ALA A 10 3.27 6.63 20.86
N TYR A 11 2.12 6.56 21.50
CA TYR A 11 1.09 7.59 21.49
C TYR A 11 0.85 8.05 22.95
N GLY A 12 1.41 9.20 23.31
CA GLY A 12 1.47 9.62 24.70
C GLY A 12 2.23 8.59 25.54
N ASP A 13 1.63 8.11 26.63
CA ASP A 13 2.23 7.12 27.52
C ASP A 13 2.09 5.66 27.03
N ARG A 14 1.39 5.45 25.91
CA ARG A 14 1.15 4.10 25.38
C ARG A 14 2.15 3.74 24.31
N VAL A 15 3.06 2.83 24.63
CA VAL A 15 3.98 2.22 23.67
C VAL A 15 3.23 1.15 22.87
N ILE A 16 3.32 1.22 21.53
CA ILE A 16 2.70 0.27 20.60
C ILE A 16 3.75 -0.66 20.01
N LEU A 17 4.90 -0.12 19.63
CA LEU A 17 6.08 -0.88 19.22
C LEU A 17 7.23 -0.46 20.12
N ASP A 18 7.90 -1.42 20.72
CA ASP A 18 8.95 -1.23 21.69
C ASP A 18 10.24 -1.90 21.19
N HIS A 19 11.17 -1.09 20.70
CA HIS A 19 12.48 -1.54 20.19
C HIS A 19 12.37 -2.74 19.23
N VAL A 20 11.54 -2.59 18.19
CA VAL A 20 11.27 -3.68 17.25
C VAL A 20 12.34 -3.76 16.18
N ASP A 21 12.97 -4.93 16.08
CA ASP A 21 13.82 -5.34 14.97
C ASP A 21 13.09 -6.37 14.11
N LEU A 22 13.06 -6.15 12.81
CA LEU A 22 12.39 -7.01 11.84
C LEU A 22 13.08 -6.92 10.49
N THR A 23 13.37 -8.05 9.89
CA THR A 23 13.87 -8.13 8.52
C THR A 23 12.93 -8.97 7.68
N ILE A 24 12.61 -8.50 6.48
CA ILE A 24 11.81 -9.19 5.47
C ILE A 24 12.67 -9.27 4.21
N GLU A 25 13.09 -10.48 3.87
CA GLU A 25 13.93 -10.73 2.70
C GLU A 25 13.13 -10.65 1.38
N ASP A 26 13.82 -10.49 0.27
CA ASP A 26 13.20 -10.50 -1.04
C ASP A 26 12.56 -11.87 -1.33
N GLY A 27 11.30 -11.84 -1.77
CA GLY A 27 10.53 -13.06 -2.04
C GLY A 27 9.97 -13.76 -0.80
N GLU A 28 10.22 -13.23 0.40
CA GLU A 28 9.67 -13.76 1.64
C GLU A 28 8.21 -13.38 1.82
N THR A 29 7.43 -14.28 2.44
CA THR A 29 6.07 -13.99 2.93
C THR A 29 6.06 -13.96 4.44
N LEU A 30 5.95 -12.76 5.02
CA LEU A 30 5.84 -12.57 6.46
C LEU A 30 4.38 -12.48 6.90
N VAL A 31 4.00 -13.23 7.94
CA VAL A 31 2.69 -13.14 8.58
C VAL A 31 2.84 -12.58 9.98
N VAL A 32 2.19 -11.45 10.26
CA VAL A 32 2.18 -10.82 11.59
C VAL A 32 0.88 -11.15 12.31
N LEU A 33 0.98 -11.92 13.39
CA LEU A 33 -0.15 -12.34 14.22
C LEU A 33 -0.17 -11.56 15.55
N GLY A 34 -1.37 -11.39 16.10
CA GLY A 34 -1.54 -10.72 17.39
C GLY A 34 -2.97 -10.21 17.61
N GLY A 35 -3.30 -9.88 18.84
CA GLY A 35 -4.60 -9.33 19.21
C GLY A 35 -4.92 -7.96 18.60
N SER A 36 -6.14 -7.48 18.81
CA SER A 36 -6.51 -6.12 18.40
C SER A 36 -5.66 -5.09 19.15
N GLY A 37 -5.13 -4.10 18.44
CA GLY A 37 -4.28 -3.06 19.01
C GLY A 37 -2.81 -3.46 19.26
N ALA A 38 -2.38 -4.64 18.83
CA ALA A 38 -0.99 -5.13 18.98
C ALA A 38 0.03 -4.52 18.00
N GLY A 39 -0.31 -3.45 17.29
CA GLY A 39 0.65 -2.75 16.42
C GLY A 39 0.80 -3.31 14.99
N LYS A 40 0.06 -4.37 14.61
CA LYS A 40 0.17 -5.00 13.27
C LYS A 40 0.03 -4.00 12.11
N SER A 41 -1.05 -3.22 12.13
CA SER A 41 -1.29 -2.19 11.10
C SER A 41 -0.32 -1.02 11.22
N THR A 42 0.25 -0.79 12.40
CA THR A 42 1.26 0.24 12.64
C THR A 42 2.54 -0.10 11.86
N ILE A 43 2.99 -1.35 11.91
CA ILE A 43 4.16 -1.81 11.14
C ILE A 43 3.95 -1.54 9.64
N LEU A 44 2.80 -1.91 9.08
CA LEU A 44 2.50 -1.65 7.66
C LEU A 44 2.49 -0.14 7.34
N ARG A 45 1.87 0.68 8.20
CA ARG A 45 1.84 2.14 8.01
C ARG A 45 3.23 2.78 8.08
N LEU A 46 4.11 2.26 8.92
CA LEU A 46 5.50 2.70 9.01
C LEU A 46 6.25 2.38 7.70
N ILE A 47 6.13 1.14 7.20
CA ILE A 47 6.82 0.69 5.98
C ILE A 47 6.44 1.54 4.77
N ILE A 48 5.14 1.87 4.62
CA ILE A 48 4.68 2.70 3.48
C ILE A 48 4.74 4.21 3.76
N GLY A 49 5.25 4.62 4.93
CA GLY A 49 5.45 6.03 5.30
C GLY A 49 4.17 6.82 5.57
N LEU A 50 3.05 6.14 5.91
CA LEU A 50 1.83 6.81 6.41
C LEU A 50 1.96 7.21 7.87
N GLN A 51 3.01 6.76 8.54
CA GLN A 51 3.34 7.10 9.92
C GLN A 51 4.86 7.10 10.07
N ARG A 52 5.38 7.98 10.92
CA ARG A 52 6.80 8.00 11.30
C ARG A 52 6.99 7.36 12.67
N PRO A 53 8.09 6.65 12.91
CA PRO A 53 8.43 6.14 14.24
C PRO A 53 8.87 7.28 15.15
N ASN A 54 8.84 7.08 16.47
CA ASN A 54 9.41 7.99 17.46
C ASN A 54 10.94 7.89 17.47
N SER A 55 11.47 6.69 17.26
CA SER A 55 12.91 6.40 17.11
C SER A 55 13.13 5.14 16.28
N GLY A 56 14.37 4.89 15.94
CA GLY A 56 14.78 3.77 15.09
C GLY A 56 14.84 4.13 13.61
N ARG A 57 15.12 3.13 12.79
CA ARG A 57 15.27 3.26 11.33
C ARG A 57 14.39 2.27 10.60
N ILE A 58 13.99 2.65 9.39
CA ILE A 58 13.27 1.76 8.48
C ILE A 58 13.98 1.84 7.14
N LEU A 59 14.52 0.70 6.69
CA LEU A 59 15.20 0.62 5.42
C LEU A 59 14.33 -0.14 4.42
N VAL A 60 14.27 0.37 3.20
CA VAL A 60 13.64 -0.29 2.06
C VAL A 60 14.69 -0.35 0.95
N ASP A 61 15.07 -1.55 0.55
CA ASP A 61 16.17 -1.79 -0.39
C ASP A 61 17.47 -1.07 0.04
N GLY A 62 17.76 -1.04 1.35
CA GLY A 62 18.92 -0.38 1.92
C GLY A 62 18.82 1.14 2.06
N VAL A 63 17.70 1.76 1.66
CA VAL A 63 17.46 3.20 1.79
C VAL A 63 16.70 3.48 3.08
N ASP A 64 17.25 4.30 3.98
CA ASP A 64 16.54 4.76 5.18
C ASP A 64 15.42 5.71 4.79
N VAL A 65 14.18 5.29 5.03
CA VAL A 65 12.98 6.02 4.60
C VAL A 65 12.44 6.97 5.66
N VAL A 66 12.95 6.93 6.89
CA VAL A 66 12.42 7.75 8.01
C VAL A 66 12.70 9.24 7.80
N GLY A 67 13.86 9.57 7.21
CA GLY A 67 14.30 10.94 6.98
C GLY A 67 13.90 11.55 5.62
N LEU A 68 13.28 10.76 4.74
CA LEU A 68 12.95 11.21 3.38
C LEU A 68 11.85 12.28 3.38
N SER A 69 11.96 13.20 2.42
CA SER A 69 10.85 14.08 2.03
C SER A 69 9.73 13.28 1.36
N GLU A 70 8.53 13.86 1.26
CA GLU A 70 7.40 13.19 0.59
C GLU A 70 7.71 12.84 -0.88
N ASP A 71 8.40 13.72 -1.59
CA ASP A 71 8.76 13.48 -3.00
C ASP A 71 9.77 12.34 -3.17
N GLU A 72 10.73 12.23 -2.24
CA GLU A 72 11.68 11.11 -2.22
C GLU A 72 10.99 9.81 -1.82
N PHE A 73 10.09 9.87 -0.83
CA PHE A 73 9.35 8.69 -0.40
C PHE A 73 8.39 8.19 -1.48
N ASN A 74 7.80 9.07 -2.29
CA ASN A 74 6.92 8.68 -3.39
C ASN A 74 7.63 7.76 -4.39
N LYS A 75 8.91 8.00 -4.67
CA LYS A 75 9.73 7.11 -5.52
C LYS A 75 9.91 5.71 -4.92
N VAL A 76 9.94 5.61 -3.60
CA VAL A 76 9.99 4.32 -2.90
C VAL A 76 8.62 3.63 -2.96
N ARG A 77 7.52 4.39 -2.78
CA ARG A 77 6.13 3.89 -2.86
C ARG A 77 5.77 3.33 -4.24
N GLU A 78 6.37 3.83 -5.32
CA GLU A 78 6.17 3.29 -6.68
C GLU A 78 6.51 1.80 -6.80
N LYS A 79 7.39 1.30 -5.92
CA LYS A 79 7.77 -0.12 -5.86
C LYS A 79 6.88 -0.95 -4.94
N MET A 80 5.94 -0.32 -4.23
CA MET A 80 5.12 -0.97 -3.20
C MET A 80 3.66 -1.01 -3.63
N GLY A 81 2.97 -2.09 -3.27
CA GLY A 81 1.51 -2.19 -3.33
C GLY A 81 0.95 -2.40 -1.93
N MET A 82 -0.15 -1.75 -1.59
CA MET A 82 -0.86 -1.97 -0.33
C MET A 82 -2.31 -2.31 -0.55
N VAL A 83 -2.76 -3.35 0.15
CA VAL A 83 -4.19 -3.69 0.25
C VAL A 83 -4.69 -3.22 1.61
N PHE A 84 -5.67 -2.32 1.61
CA PHE A 84 -6.29 -1.82 2.83
C PHE A 84 -7.41 -2.75 3.32
N GLN A 85 -7.70 -2.71 4.60
CA GLN A 85 -8.80 -3.48 5.21
C GLN A 85 -10.16 -3.11 4.60
N TYR A 86 -10.35 -1.86 4.24
CA TYR A 86 -11.47 -1.36 3.44
C TYR A 86 -10.94 -1.04 2.05
N SER A 87 -11.74 -1.28 1.03
CA SER A 87 -11.33 -1.30 -0.39
C SER A 87 -10.53 -0.10 -0.89
N ALA A 88 -10.59 1.05 -0.19
CA ALA A 88 -9.90 2.30 -0.58
C ALA A 88 -10.13 2.70 -2.05
N LEU A 89 -11.34 2.43 -2.55
CA LEU A 89 -11.77 2.76 -3.90
C LEU A 89 -12.52 4.10 -3.90
N PHE A 90 -12.45 4.81 -4.99
CA PHE A 90 -13.21 6.05 -5.19
C PHE A 90 -14.65 5.71 -5.59
N ASP A 91 -15.61 6.03 -4.73
CA ASP A 91 -17.04 5.77 -4.93
C ASP A 91 -17.62 6.53 -6.13
N SER A 92 -17.02 7.67 -6.48
CA SER A 92 -17.40 8.50 -7.62
C SER A 92 -16.92 7.96 -8.96
N MET A 93 -16.00 7.01 -8.96
CA MET A 93 -15.41 6.42 -10.15
C MET A 93 -16.02 5.06 -10.46
N THR A 94 -16.07 4.72 -11.73
CA THR A 94 -16.35 3.35 -12.17
C THR A 94 -15.22 2.42 -11.74
N VAL A 95 -15.47 1.13 -11.75
CA VAL A 95 -14.43 0.15 -11.44
C VAL A 95 -13.25 0.26 -12.40
N ALA A 96 -13.50 0.43 -13.72
CA ALA A 96 -12.46 0.64 -14.72
C ALA A 96 -11.60 1.89 -14.44
N GLU A 97 -12.23 2.97 -13.99
CA GLU A 97 -11.51 4.20 -13.61
C GLU A 97 -10.67 4.02 -12.37
N ASN A 98 -11.15 3.27 -11.37
CA ASN A 98 -10.38 2.93 -10.19
C ASN A 98 -9.13 2.11 -10.54
N VAL A 99 -9.26 1.09 -11.40
CA VAL A 99 -8.12 0.29 -11.87
C VAL A 99 -7.15 1.15 -12.70
N ALA A 100 -7.67 2.02 -13.56
CA ALA A 100 -6.86 2.91 -14.39
C ALA A 100 -6.18 4.02 -13.58
N PHE A 101 -6.63 4.31 -12.36
CA PHE A 101 -6.17 5.47 -11.58
C PHE A 101 -4.66 5.45 -11.35
N GLY A 102 -4.12 4.34 -10.86
CA GLY A 102 -2.68 4.19 -10.64
C GLY A 102 -1.87 4.32 -11.94
N LEU A 103 -2.34 3.74 -13.04
CA LEU A 103 -1.68 3.85 -14.33
C LEU A 103 -1.62 5.31 -14.83
N ARG A 104 -2.71 6.08 -14.64
CA ARG A 104 -2.75 7.49 -15.02
C ARG A 104 -1.84 8.39 -14.19
N GLN A 105 -1.62 8.04 -12.91
CA GLN A 105 -0.79 8.85 -12.00
C GLN A 105 0.71 8.57 -12.16
N HIS A 106 1.08 7.33 -12.49
CA HIS A 106 2.47 6.88 -12.41
C HIS A 106 3.08 6.51 -13.78
N THR A 107 2.32 6.66 -14.89
CA THR A 107 2.83 6.34 -16.22
C THR A 107 2.44 7.40 -17.24
N GLU A 108 3.21 7.47 -18.33
CA GLU A 108 2.91 8.34 -19.49
C GLU A 108 2.12 7.58 -20.57
N LEU A 109 1.41 6.53 -20.21
CA LEU A 109 0.64 5.72 -21.15
C LEU A 109 -0.54 6.52 -21.73
N THR A 110 -0.82 6.30 -22.99
CA THR A 110 -2.00 6.86 -23.66
C THR A 110 -3.29 6.23 -23.12
N ASN A 111 -4.42 6.94 -23.25
CA ASN A 111 -5.71 6.41 -22.83
C ASN A 111 -6.09 5.08 -23.50
N THR A 112 -5.61 4.84 -24.72
CA THR A 112 -5.83 3.57 -25.44
C THR A 112 -5.06 2.44 -24.78
N GLN A 113 -3.76 2.64 -24.51
CA GLN A 113 -2.92 1.66 -23.82
C GLN A 113 -3.44 1.35 -22.40
N ILE A 114 -3.87 2.37 -21.64
CA ILE A 114 -4.48 2.17 -20.32
C ILE A 114 -5.74 1.30 -20.42
N LYS A 115 -6.61 1.55 -21.41
CA LYS A 115 -7.81 0.74 -21.63
C LYS A 115 -7.46 -0.72 -21.96
N GLU A 116 -6.46 -0.96 -22.78
CA GLU A 116 -6.00 -2.32 -23.10
C GLU A 116 -5.49 -3.05 -21.86
N ILE A 117 -4.62 -2.42 -21.05
CA ILE A 117 -4.11 -2.98 -19.79
C ILE A 117 -5.26 -3.26 -18.81
N VAL A 118 -6.20 -2.31 -18.67
CA VAL A 118 -7.38 -2.50 -17.84
C VAL A 118 -8.19 -3.69 -18.33
N GLN A 119 -8.45 -3.85 -19.62
CA GLN A 119 -9.18 -4.97 -20.19
C GLN A 119 -8.49 -6.30 -19.96
N GLU A 120 -7.18 -6.38 -20.17
CA GLU A 120 -6.40 -7.60 -19.91
C GLU A 120 -6.50 -8.04 -18.46
N ASN A 121 -6.34 -7.13 -17.52
CA ASN A 121 -6.50 -7.44 -16.08
C ASN A 121 -7.91 -7.90 -15.73
N TRP A 122 -8.97 -7.41 -16.43
CA TRP A 122 -10.34 -7.80 -16.19
C TRP A 122 -10.67 -9.21 -16.68
N ILE A 123 -10.03 -9.68 -17.75
CA ILE A 123 -10.18 -11.05 -18.23
C ILE A 123 -9.81 -12.04 -17.12
N TRP A 124 -8.75 -11.74 -16.38
CA TRP A 124 -8.31 -12.56 -15.24
C TRP A 124 -9.32 -12.61 -14.08
N TRP A 125 -10.12 -11.55 -13.87
CA TRP A 125 -11.07 -11.45 -12.76
C TRP A 125 -12.51 -11.82 -13.15
N SER A 126 -12.77 -12.25 -14.37
CA SER A 126 -14.12 -12.58 -14.91
C SER A 126 -15.17 -11.47 -14.71
N CYS A 127 -14.74 -10.23 -14.62
CA CYS A 127 -15.59 -9.08 -14.32
C CYS A 127 -15.93 -8.21 -15.54
N LEU A 128 -15.61 -8.64 -16.76
CA LEU A 128 -15.61 -7.82 -17.99
C LEU A 128 -16.94 -7.10 -18.26
N ILE A 129 -18.07 -7.71 -17.94
CA ILE A 129 -19.41 -7.20 -18.29
C ILE A 129 -19.81 -5.99 -17.42
N ARG A 130 -19.24 -5.84 -16.22
CA ARG A 130 -19.63 -4.78 -15.27
C ARG A 130 -18.63 -3.61 -15.19
N ALA A 131 -17.49 -3.73 -15.84
CA ALA A 131 -16.37 -2.81 -15.70
C ALA A 131 -16.67 -1.37 -16.08
N THR A 132 -17.43 -1.17 -17.13
CA THR A 132 -17.70 0.15 -17.71
C THR A 132 -18.95 0.81 -17.15
N THR A 133 -19.83 0.06 -16.49
CA THR A 133 -21.15 0.55 -16.06
C THR A 133 -21.36 0.54 -14.56
N CYS A 134 -20.58 -0.26 -13.80
CA CYS A 134 -20.74 -0.37 -12.37
C CYS A 134 -19.82 0.60 -11.62
N ARG A 135 -20.39 1.35 -10.70
CA ARG A 135 -19.64 2.06 -9.65
C ARG A 135 -19.41 1.12 -8.48
N VAL A 136 -18.48 1.46 -7.60
CA VAL A 136 -18.02 0.61 -6.47
C VAL A 136 -19.13 0.08 -5.57
N ASN A 137 -20.29 0.72 -5.53
CA ASN A 137 -21.44 0.36 -4.72
C ASN A 137 -22.54 -0.38 -5.52
N CYS A 138 -22.19 -1.31 -6.40
CA CYS A 138 -23.19 -2.13 -7.09
C CYS A 138 -23.95 -3.02 -6.09
N PRO A 139 -25.28 -2.90 -5.95
CA PRO A 139 -26.05 -3.84 -5.14
C PRO A 139 -25.99 -5.23 -5.77
N GLY A 140 -25.48 -6.20 -5.01
CA GLY A 140 -25.42 -7.62 -5.42
C GLY A 140 -24.05 -8.12 -5.89
N ALA A 141 -22.93 -7.49 -5.46
CA ALA A 141 -21.60 -8.10 -5.51
C ALA A 141 -21.30 -8.82 -4.21
#